data_11d440ba9d616920cb8c4583bf981335
#
_entry.id   11d440ba9d616920cb8c4583bf981335
#
_cell.length_a   1.000
_cell.length_b   1.000
_cell.length_c   1.000
_cell.angle_alpha   90.00
_cell.angle_beta   90.00
_cell.angle_gamma   90.00
#
_symmetry.space_group_name_H-M   'P 1'
#
loop_
_entity.id
_entity.type
_entity.pdbx_description
1 polymer ?
#
loop_
_entity_poly.entity_id
_entity_poly.type
_entity_poly.pdbx_seq_one_letter_code
_entity_poly.pdbx_strand_id
1 'polypeptide(L)'
;MFRTLRHMGMHHPAGNPPRHKHIVGLAVLTISLAAALSTLGCGNQYRPVVSAIGPVGPAGQPTRFAVAVSSPSPTSLGLLTIVDFSGDTVLSTPQILSNPSYFAINPNGTQGYTINPQGSLNTFFLTNPAALITSNVVQTTLPVNSAPVSITSLTPASALSTIFIPETNSNSIAAINASTAALYDNVGIKNGGTNPVYVVGSAGTPRVYAISQNAPGTNGQVDSLETVSTTSLSDSAQIPVGIKPVYGVMTGDDRRAFILNQGSGTVSVINVPSNQLDVNAPSIALPPIALPGGGTTNAAPVWADLSPVNSELIVLNQGDGVHPGTLNIISIPLCNSLSQPTNPNCSPANPVDAVGFGTVVATAPVGINPTMVSILQDGTAAYVINQLDGTGTCATGEGSVTAINLITGQVTATICGVSGTAATAAANATSNVIFGHPNSVSATTGNPTGKVYITSADNRYMSVIYTDTNTVQTHIPLQGLGLRVLVTTQ
;
A
#
# COMPACT_ATOMS: atom_id res chain seq x y z
N MET A 1 79.47 -9.10 -28.91
CA MET A 1 80.43 -10.23 -28.81
C MET A 1 79.71 -11.49 -29.25
N PHE A 2 79.88 -11.91 -30.49
CA PHE A 2 80.26 -13.22 -31.02
C PHE A 2 79.52 -14.43 -30.39
N ARG A 3 78.92 -15.39 -31.09
CA ARG A 3 79.11 -16.05 -32.43
C ARG A 3 77.98 -17.02 -32.63
N THR A 4 77.26 -17.03 -33.68
CA THR A 4 77.30 -17.91 -34.89
C THR A 4 77.62 -19.39 -34.71
N LEU A 5 76.74 -20.23 -35.28
CA LEU A 5 76.97 -21.28 -36.31
C LEU A 5 75.79 -22.29 -36.28
N ARG A 6 75.01 -22.38 -37.34
CA ARG A 6 75.10 -23.10 -38.63
C ARG A 6 74.79 -24.63 -38.55
N HIS A 7 73.77 -24.97 -39.28
CA HIS A 7 73.63 -25.98 -40.35
C HIS A 7 73.47 -27.47 -39.96
N MET A 8 72.39 -28.02 -40.45
CA MET A 8 72.19 -29.04 -41.50
C MET A 8 70.78 -29.59 -41.34
N GLY A 9 70.05 -29.60 -42.21
CA GLY A 9 69.39 -30.02 -43.37
C GLY A 9 69.29 -31.54 -43.54
N MET A 10 68.04 -32.07 -43.60
CA MET A 10 67.71 -33.28 -44.38
C MET A 10 66.25 -33.38 -44.72
N HIS A 11 66.05 -33.90 -45.88
CA HIS A 11 64.88 -34.07 -46.72
C HIS A 11 63.68 -34.78 -46.16
N HIS A 12 62.53 -34.43 -46.76
CA HIS A 12 61.19 -35.01 -46.76
C HIS A 12 61.10 -36.55 -46.97
N PRO A 13 59.98 -37.19 -46.59
CA PRO A 13 58.90 -37.30 -47.53
C PRO A 13 57.51 -37.03 -46.99
N ALA A 14 56.60 -36.74 -47.94
CA ALA A 14 55.19 -36.47 -47.79
C ALA A 14 54.44 -37.62 -47.11
N GLY A 15 53.76 -37.31 -46.05
CA GLY A 15 52.79 -38.20 -45.42
C GLY A 15 51.43 -37.52 -45.30
N ASN A 16 50.38 -38.16 -45.79
CA ASN A 16 48.99 -37.72 -45.81
C ASN A 16 48.50 -37.14 -44.48
N PRO A 17 47.66 -36.12 -44.48
CA PRO A 17 47.13 -35.55 -43.25
C PRO A 17 46.14 -36.53 -42.59
N PRO A 18 46.18 -36.70 -41.27
CA PRO A 18 45.33 -37.66 -40.58
C PRO A 18 43.88 -37.14 -40.54
N ARG A 19 42.94 -38.06 -40.84
CA ARG A 19 41.48 -37.89 -40.81
C ARG A 19 40.92 -37.49 -39.45
N HIS A 20 41.71 -37.20 -38.44
CA HIS A 20 41.30 -36.89 -37.08
C HIS A 20 40.79 -35.44 -36.86
N LYS A 21 41.09 -34.49 -37.75
CA LYS A 21 40.66 -33.10 -37.58
C LYS A 21 39.15 -32.89 -37.71
N HIS A 22 38.46 -33.73 -38.50
CA HIS A 22 37.00 -33.64 -38.67
C HIS A 22 36.23 -34.22 -37.49
N ILE A 23 36.77 -35.23 -36.81
CA ILE A 23 36.12 -35.83 -35.63
C ILE A 23 36.20 -34.88 -34.40
N VAL A 24 37.32 -34.20 -34.23
CA VAL A 24 37.49 -33.22 -33.14
C VAL A 24 36.60 -32.01 -33.39
N GLY A 25 36.47 -31.54 -34.62
CA GLY A 25 35.58 -30.41 -34.95
C GLY A 25 34.11 -30.78 -34.75
N LEU A 26 33.69 -32.00 -35.10
CA LEU A 26 32.31 -32.44 -34.88
C LEU A 26 32.02 -32.64 -33.41
N ALA A 27 32.94 -33.18 -32.61
CA ALA A 27 32.79 -33.34 -31.18
C ALA A 27 32.73 -31.99 -30.43
N VAL A 28 33.54 -31.02 -30.85
CA VAL A 28 33.48 -29.64 -30.26
C VAL A 28 32.14 -28.95 -30.63
N LEU A 29 31.66 -29.13 -31.87
CA LEU A 29 30.37 -28.57 -32.29
C LEU A 29 29.19 -29.21 -31.56
N THR A 30 29.20 -30.51 -31.33
CA THR A 30 28.15 -31.23 -30.58
C THR A 30 28.18 -30.86 -29.09
N ILE A 31 29.33 -30.66 -28.48
CA ILE A 31 29.46 -30.26 -27.09
C ILE A 31 29.00 -28.80 -26.97
N SER A 32 29.33 -27.90 -27.90
CA SER A 32 28.88 -26.52 -27.92
C SER A 32 27.37 -26.41 -28.13
N LEU A 33 26.78 -27.26 -28.99
CA LEU A 33 25.35 -27.29 -29.21
C LEU A 33 24.60 -27.88 -28.01
N ALA A 34 25.16 -28.91 -27.35
CA ALA A 34 24.60 -29.46 -26.11
C ALA A 34 24.69 -28.44 -24.95
N ALA A 35 25.75 -27.67 -24.85
CA ALA A 35 25.87 -26.59 -23.86
C ALA A 35 24.91 -25.42 -24.15
N ALA A 36 24.67 -25.09 -25.42
CA ALA A 36 23.70 -24.07 -25.80
C ALA A 36 22.25 -24.51 -25.58
N LEU A 37 21.95 -25.79 -25.78
CA LEU A 37 20.63 -26.36 -25.49
C LEU A 37 20.35 -26.54 -24.00
N SER A 38 21.39 -26.72 -23.17
CA SER A 38 21.22 -26.75 -21.72
C SER A 38 20.96 -25.36 -21.09
N THR A 39 21.26 -24.27 -21.82
CA THR A 39 20.93 -22.90 -21.40
C THR A 39 19.54 -22.42 -21.87
N LEU A 40 18.91 -23.18 -22.79
CA LEU A 40 17.55 -22.91 -23.26
C LEU A 40 16.47 -23.74 -22.53
N GLY A 41 16.88 -24.61 -21.63
CA GLY A 41 15.98 -25.40 -20.81
C GLY A 41 15.81 -24.80 -19.43
N CYS A 42 14.62 -24.43 -19.13
CA CYS A 42 14.07 -23.90 -17.90
C CYS A 42 13.99 -22.37 -17.90
N GLY A 43 12.80 -21.91 -18.28
CA GLY A 43 12.37 -20.55 -17.98
C GLY A 43 12.52 -20.26 -16.48
N ASN A 44 12.69 -19.01 -16.16
CA ASN A 44 12.84 -18.45 -14.80
C ASN A 44 11.64 -18.72 -13.86
N GLN A 45 11.01 -19.87 -13.99
CA GLN A 45 10.07 -20.39 -13.00
C GLN A 45 10.76 -21.46 -12.16
N TYR A 46 11.85 -21.07 -11.49
CA TYR A 46 12.30 -21.85 -10.37
C TYR A 46 11.31 -21.58 -9.22
N ARG A 47 10.19 -22.29 -9.23
CA ARG A 47 9.55 -22.62 -7.96
C ARG A 47 10.59 -23.44 -7.21
N PRO A 48 11.08 -23.04 -6.05
CA PRO A 48 11.77 -23.98 -5.22
C PRO A 48 10.79 -25.11 -4.94
N VAL A 49 10.92 -26.21 -5.67
CA VAL A 49 10.37 -27.47 -5.20
C VAL A 49 11.14 -27.70 -3.91
N VAL A 50 10.51 -27.42 -2.80
CA VAL A 50 11.01 -27.87 -1.50
C VAL A 50 10.95 -29.38 -1.57
N SER A 51 12.01 -29.97 -2.10
CA SER A 51 12.25 -31.40 -1.93
C SER A 51 12.59 -31.58 -0.46
N ALA A 52 11.58 -31.79 0.34
CA ALA A 52 11.74 -32.23 1.70
C ALA A 52 12.33 -33.64 1.68
N ILE A 53 13.64 -33.69 1.62
CA ILE A 53 14.39 -34.92 1.91
C ILE A 53 14.81 -34.82 3.39
N GLY A 54 13.92 -35.18 4.24
CA GLY A 54 14.09 -35.21 5.70
C GLY A 54 12.75 -35.52 6.36
N PRO A 55 12.72 -35.97 7.61
CA PRO A 55 11.46 -36.04 8.34
C PRO A 55 10.88 -34.64 8.40
N VAL A 56 9.85 -34.43 7.56
CA VAL A 56 9.15 -33.15 7.48
C VAL A 56 8.45 -32.98 8.82
N GLY A 57 8.88 -32.00 9.58
CA GLY A 57 8.03 -31.45 10.62
C GLY A 57 6.69 -31.02 10.01
N PRO A 58 5.64 -30.83 10.77
CA PRO A 58 4.38 -30.33 10.25
C PRO A 58 4.66 -29.11 9.38
N ALA A 59 4.06 -29.04 8.19
CA ALA A 59 4.22 -27.93 7.26
C ALA A 59 4.09 -26.63 8.04
N GLY A 60 5.10 -25.79 7.98
CA GLY A 60 5.09 -24.49 8.68
C GLY A 60 3.83 -23.75 8.25
N GLN A 61 3.05 -23.21 9.20
CA GLN A 61 1.88 -22.42 8.87
C GLN A 61 2.34 -21.20 8.07
N PRO A 62 1.62 -20.79 7.03
CA PRO A 62 1.90 -19.55 6.33
C PRO A 62 1.94 -18.40 7.33
N THR A 63 2.88 -17.49 7.16
CA THR A 63 3.07 -16.34 8.07
C THR A 63 2.62 -15.01 7.45
N ARG A 64 2.24 -15.03 6.17
CA ARG A 64 1.87 -13.83 5.40
C ARG A 64 0.57 -14.08 4.64
N PHE A 65 -0.34 -13.14 4.75
CA PHE A 65 -1.69 -13.30 4.23
C PHE A 65 -2.15 -12.02 3.52
N ALA A 66 -2.94 -12.22 2.45
CA ALA A 66 -3.85 -11.20 1.96
C ALA A 66 -5.24 -11.47 2.56
N VAL A 67 -5.83 -10.46 3.13
CA VAL A 67 -7.16 -10.54 3.76
C VAL A 67 -8.10 -9.61 3.01
N ALA A 68 -9.10 -10.17 2.35
CA ALA A 68 -10.14 -9.41 1.68
C ALA A 68 -11.44 -9.46 2.49
N VAL A 69 -12.07 -8.30 2.63
CA VAL A 69 -13.43 -8.17 3.15
C VAL A 69 -14.38 -8.04 1.97
N SER A 70 -15.46 -8.79 1.99
CA SER A 70 -16.49 -8.75 0.95
C SER A 70 -17.89 -8.85 1.57
N SER A 71 -18.92 -8.44 0.84
CA SER A 71 -20.30 -8.60 1.22
C SER A 71 -21.16 -8.99 0.02
N PRO A 72 -22.05 -9.98 0.14
CA PRO A 72 -23.00 -10.34 -0.91
C PRO A 72 -24.01 -9.24 -1.21
N SER A 73 -24.40 -8.49 -0.18
CA SER A 73 -25.29 -7.32 -0.26
C SER A 73 -25.10 -6.43 0.98
N PRO A 74 -25.59 -5.18 0.97
CA PRO A 74 -25.48 -4.30 2.14
C PRO A 74 -26.18 -4.81 3.41
N THR A 75 -27.13 -5.73 3.28
CA THR A 75 -27.87 -6.31 4.42
C THR A 75 -27.37 -7.70 4.82
N SER A 76 -26.49 -8.29 4.04
CA SER A 76 -25.92 -9.61 4.32
C SER A 76 -24.76 -9.51 5.29
N LEU A 77 -24.46 -10.64 5.95
CA LEU A 77 -23.22 -10.76 6.72
C LEU A 77 -22.03 -10.51 5.80
N GLY A 78 -21.06 -9.78 6.31
CA GLY A 78 -19.76 -9.64 5.67
C GLY A 78 -18.97 -10.93 5.76
N LEU A 79 -18.00 -11.08 4.88
CA LEU A 79 -17.17 -12.28 4.75
C LEU A 79 -15.72 -11.88 4.64
N LEU A 80 -14.85 -12.57 5.35
CA LEU A 80 -13.42 -12.51 5.15
C LEU A 80 -13.03 -13.57 4.14
N THR A 81 -12.07 -13.27 3.30
CA THR A 81 -11.34 -14.26 2.49
C THR A 81 -9.87 -14.10 2.81
N ILE A 82 -9.30 -15.09 3.49
CA ILE A 82 -7.90 -15.07 3.90
C ILE A 82 -7.11 -15.96 2.97
N VAL A 83 -6.12 -15.37 2.33
CA VAL A 83 -5.33 -16.00 1.26
C VAL A 83 -3.89 -16.12 1.68
N ASP A 84 -3.32 -17.29 1.52
CA ASP A 84 -1.88 -17.50 1.66
C ASP A 84 -1.12 -16.79 0.53
N PHE A 85 -0.22 -15.92 0.91
CA PHE A 85 0.62 -15.16 -0.01
C PHE A 85 1.49 -16.04 -0.94
N SER A 86 1.96 -17.19 -0.48
CA SER A 86 2.90 -18.02 -1.24
C SER A 86 2.24 -18.75 -2.40
N GLY A 87 0.99 -19.19 -2.22
CA GLY A 87 0.28 -20.01 -3.20
C GLY A 87 -1.01 -19.41 -3.74
N ASP A 88 -1.42 -18.25 -3.28
CA ASP A 88 -2.72 -17.63 -3.58
C ASP A 88 -3.90 -18.55 -3.23
N THR A 89 -3.72 -19.38 -2.19
CA THR A 89 -4.71 -20.35 -1.74
C THR A 89 -5.57 -19.77 -0.64
N VAL A 90 -6.89 -19.91 -0.77
CA VAL A 90 -7.84 -19.51 0.29
C VAL A 90 -7.70 -20.45 1.48
N LEU A 91 -7.37 -19.90 2.64
CA LEU A 91 -7.20 -20.64 3.90
C LEU A 91 -8.49 -20.75 4.70
N SER A 92 -9.25 -19.66 4.78
CA SER A 92 -10.53 -19.62 5.50
C SER A 92 -11.42 -18.48 5.01
N THR A 93 -12.73 -18.61 5.29
CA THR A 93 -13.76 -17.62 4.91
C THR A 93 -14.75 -17.40 6.05
N PRO A 94 -14.31 -16.89 7.23
CA PRO A 94 -15.20 -16.64 8.35
C PRO A 94 -16.15 -15.48 8.07
N GLN A 95 -17.32 -15.50 8.72
CA GLN A 95 -18.30 -14.43 8.66
C GLN A 95 -17.98 -13.34 9.68
N ILE A 96 -18.31 -12.11 9.31
CA ILE A 96 -18.30 -10.92 10.16
C ILE A 96 -19.69 -10.28 10.15
N LEU A 97 -19.89 -9.22 10.93
CA LEU A 97 -21.18 -8.51 10.95
C LEU A 97 -21.58 -8.00 9.57
N SER A 98 -22.88 -7.78 9.42
CA SER A 98 -23.47 -7.25 8.19
C SER A 98 -22.99 -5.84 7.87
N ASN A 99 -23.00 -5.51 6.59
CA ASN A 99 -22.66 -4.20 6.07
C ASN A 99 -21.31 -3.65 6.57
N PRO A 100 -20.18 -4.40 6.39
CA PRO A 100 -18.88 -3.86 6.75
C PRO A 100 -18.60 -2.62 5.88
N SER A 101 -18.14 -1.53 6.50
CA SER A 101 -17.87 -0.25 5.80
C SER A 101 -16.40 0.10 5.76
N TYR A 102 -15.61 -0.43 6.67
CA TYR A 102 -14.16 -0.20 6.71
C TYR A 102 -13.44 -1.43 7.25
N PHE A 103 -12.19 -1.61 6.84
CA PHE A 103 -11.32 -2.69 7.27
C PHE A 103 -9.91 -2.16 7.53
N ALA A 104 -9.30 -2.60 8.62
CA ALA A 104 -7.91 -2.34 8.97
C ALA A 104 -7.25 -3.60 9.52
N ILE A 105 -5.92 -3.67 9.40
CA ILE A 105 -5.06 -4.66 10.06
C ILE A 105 -4.10 -3.90 10.96
N ASN A 106 -3.77 -4.46 12.12
CA ASN A 106 -2.75 -3.85 12.98
C ASN A 106 -1.37 -3.94 12.31
N PRO A 107 -0.44 -3.02 12.62
CA PRO A 107 0.88 -2.97 11.99
C PRO A 107 1.69 -4.27 12.07
N ASN A 108 1.43 -5.12 13.08
CA ASN A 108 2.09 -6.43 13.20
C ASN A 108 1.45 -7.53 12.34
N GLY A 109 0.35 -7.25 11.63
CA GLY A 109 -0.35 -8.24 10.83
C GLY A 109 -1.03 -9.36 11.61
N THR A 110 -1.21 -9.22 12.93
CA THR A 110 -1.72 -10.27 13.81
C THR A 110 -3.21 -10.18 14.11
N GLN A 111 -3.82 -9.00 13.90
CA GLN A 111 -5.22 -8.74 14.15
C GLN A 111 -5.83 -7.91 13.03
N GLY A 112 -7.07 -8.23 12.68
CA GLY A 112 -7.88 -7.47 11.74
C GLY A 112 -9.14 -6.92 12.40
N TYR A 113 -9.64 -5.83 11.86
CA TYR A 113 -10.76 -5.06 12.39
C TYR A 113 -11.70 -4.61 11.30
N THR A 114 -13.02 -4.78 11.50
CA THR A 114 -14.02 -4.19 10.61
C THR A 114 -15.07 -3.44 11.42
N ILE A 115 -15.54 -2.32 10.89
CA ILE A 115 -16.68 -1.59 11.43
C ILE A 115 -17.87 -1.67 10.49
N ASN A 116 -19.05 -1.43 11.04
CA ASN A 116 -20.25 -1.18 10.27
C ASN A 116 -20.92 0.14 10.69
N PRO A 117 -21.74 0.75 9.81
CA PRO A 117 -22.39 2.03 10.10
C PRO A 117 -23.37 1.98 11.28
N GLN A 118 -23.80 0.78 11.71
CA GLN A 118 -24.71 0.58 12.85
C GLN A 118 -24.00 0.73 14.20
N GLY A 119 -22.70 0.93 14.23
CA GLY A 119 -21.94 1.16 15.45
C GLY A 119 -21.42 -0.13 16.08
N SER A 120 -20.79 -0.99 15.32
CA SER A 120 -20.11 -2.17 15.83
C SER A 120 -18.72 -2.34 15.22
N LEU A 121 -17.80 -2.83 16.04
CA LEU A 121 -16.47 -3.27 15.64
C LEU A 121 -16.39 -4.79 15.73
N ASN A 122 -15.86 -5.44 14.72
CA ASN A 122 -15.40 -6.82 14.81
C ASN A 122 -13.88 -6.85 14.94
N THR A 123 -13.39 -7.69 15.83
CA THR A 123 -11.96 -8.00 16.00
C THR A 123 -11.74 -9.48 15.74
N PHE A 124 -10.73 -9.83 14.97
CA PHE A 124 -10.34 -11.21 14.68
C PHE A 124 -8.84 -11.36 14.61
N PHE A 125 -8.34 -12.56 14.98
CA PHE A 125 -6.91 -12.85 15.04
C PHE A 125 -6.45 -13.53 13.77
N LEU A 126 -5.31 -13.06 13.23
CA LEU A 126 -4.67 -13.56 12.01
C LEU A 126 -3.45 -14.45 12.29
N THR A 127 -3.17 -14.77 13.56
CA THR A 127 -2.03 -15.61 13.96
C THR A 127 -2.18 -17.08 13.53
N ASN A 128 -3.41 -17.55 13.38
CA ASN A 128 -3.73 -18.87 12.84
C ASN A 128 -4.96 -18.80 11.92
N PRO A 129 -4.81 -18.20 10.73
CA PRO A 129 -5.96 -17.90 9.87
C PRO A 129 -6.66 -19.13 9.32
N ALA A 130 -5.97 -20.26 9.17
CA ALA A 130 -6.59 -21.52 8.73
C ALA A 130 -7.59 -22.07 9.76
N ALA A 131 -7.42 -21.76 11.04
CA ALA A 131 -8.32 -22.12 12.13
C ALA A 131 -9.32 -21.02 12.48
N LEU A 132 -9.29 -19.87 11.80
CA LEU A 132 -10.23 -18.79 12.06
C LEU A 132 -11.62 -19.15 11.55
N ILE A 133 -12.55 -19.23 12.47
CA ILE A 133 -13.97 -19.48 12.20
C ILE A 133 -14.82 -18.33 12.75
N THR A 134 -16.07 -18.24 12.33
CA THR A 134 -16.99 -17.15 12.71
C THR A 134 -17.10 -16.95 14.23
N SER A 135 -17.07 -18.01 15.02
CA SER A 135 -17.14 -17.93 16.49
C SER A 135 -15.89 -17.32 17.15
N ASN A 136 -14.79 -17.14 16.42
CA ASN A 136 -13.58 -16.49 16.92
C ASN A 136 -13.57 -14.96 16.63
N VAL A 137 -14.61 -14.45 15.98
CA VAL A 137 -14.77 -13.00 15.74
C VAL A 137 -15.41 -12.37 16.96
N VAL A 138 -14.69 -11.46 17.60
CA VAL A 138 -15.17 -10.72 18.77
C VAL A 138 -15.90 -9.47 18.32
N GLN A 139 -17.10 -9.23 18.86
CA GLN A 139 -17.87 -8.03 18.57
C GLN A 139 -17.79 -7.04 19.74
N THR A 140 -17.53 -5.78 19.43
CA THR A 140 -17.59 -4.65 20.35
C THR A 140 -18.68 -3.69 19.88
N THR A 141 -19.60 -3.31 20.77
CA THR A 141 -20.62 -2.29 20.48
C THR A 141 -20.03 -0.90 20.74
N LEU A 142 -20.15 -0.03 19.74
CA LEU A 142 -19.81 1.38 19.83
C LEU A 142 -21.02 2.19 20.31
N PRO A 143 -20.84 3.46 20.70
CA PRO A 143 -21.94 4.33 21.09
C PRO A 143 -23.06 4.40 20.04
N VAL A 144 -24.29 4.42 20.52
CA VAL A 144 -25.49 4.44 19.65
C VAL A 144 -25.51 5.68 18.78
N ASN A 145 -25.78 5.51 17.49
CA ASN A 145 -25.82 6.57 16.48
C ASN A 145 -24.48 7.30 16.26
N SER A 146 -23.37 6.69 16.62
CA SER A 146 -22.03 7.32 16.48
C SER A 146 -21.57 7.48 15.03
N ALA A 147 -22.02 6.64 14.10
CA ALA A 147 -21.62 6.60 12.70
C ALA A 147 -20.09 6.50 12.52
N PRO A 148 -19.51 5.36 12.85
CA PRO A 148 -18.07 5.12 12.69
C PRO A 148 -17.68 5.09 11.19
N VAL A 149 -16.55 5.71 10.82
CA VAL A 149 -16.17 5.90 9.40
C VAL A 149 -14.82 5.31 9.01
N SER A 150 -13.88 5.18 9.94
CA SER A 150 -12.56 4.59 9.69
C SER A 150 -12.01 3.91 10.93
N ILE A 151 -10.90 3.20 10.77
CA ILE A 151 -10.19 2.52 11.86
C ILE A 151 -8.71 2.82 11.72
N THR A 152 -8.09 3.24 12.82
CA THR A 152 -6.62 3.29 12.93
C THR A 152 -6.21 2.41 14.11
N SER A 153 -5.33 1.45 13.83
CA SER A 153 -4.76 0.57 14.86
C SER A 153 -3.27 0.83 14.98
N LEU A 154 -2.81 1.06 16.19
CA LEU A 154 -1.40 1.24 16.50
C LEU A 154 -0.84 -0.01 17.19
N THR A 155 0.42 -0.33 16.90
CA THR A 155 1.10 -1.41 17.62
C THR A 155 1.43 -0.99 19.03
N PRO A 156 1.46 -1.97 19.96
CA PRO A 156 1.72 -1.73 21.37
C PRO A 156 3.21 -1.62 21.68
N ALA A 157 3.98 -0.80 20.98
CA ALA A 157 5.32 -0.42 21.48
C ALA A 157 5.22 0.63 22.60
N SER A 158 4.06 1.28 22.72
CA SER A 158 3.70 2.19 23.80
C SER A 158 2.54 1.61 24.61
N ALA A 159 2.21 2.24 25.74
CA ALA A 159 1.04 1.91 26.56
C ALA A 159 -0.32 1.94 25.83
N LEU A 160 -0.33 2.33 24.55
CA LEU A 160 -1.49 2.49 23.69
C LEU A 160 -1.61 1.36 22.66
N SER A 161 -1.81 0.14 23.11
CA SER A 161 -2.42 -0.90 22.27
C SER A 161 -3.89 -0.54 21.98
N THR A 162 -4.11 0.49 21.15
CA THR A 162 -5.40 1.13 20.99
C THR A 162 -5.85 1.14 19.54
N ILE A 163 -7.13 0.88 19.35
CA ILE A 163 -7.83 1.06 18.09
C ILE A 163 -8.64 2.36 18.22
N PHE A 164 -8.44 3.27 17.29
CA PHE A 164 -9.16 4.55 17.26
C PHE A 164 -10.18 4.54 16.12
N ILE A 165 -11.40 4.93 16.44
CA ILE A 165 -12.53 4.97 15.51
C ILE A 165 -13.18 6.35 15.57
N PRO A 166 -13.04 7.17 14.52
CA PRO A 166 -13.77 8.44 14.41
C PRO A 166 -15.27 8.18 14.23
N GLU A 167 -16.06 8.92 14.97
CA GLU A 167 -17.50 8.84 15.04
C GLU A 167 -18.12 10.16 14.63
N THR A 168 -18.57 10.23 13.37
CA THR A 168 -18.95 11.50 12.73
C THR A 168 -20.17 12.16 13.35
N ASN A 169 -21.18 11.36 13.76
CA ASN A 169 -22.42 11.91 14.30
C ASN A 169 -22.28 12.40 15.76
N SER A 170 -21.43 11.75 16.53
CA SER A 170 -21.18 12.12 17.93
C SER A 170 -20.05 13.13 18.10
N ASN A 171 -19.31 13.44 17.03
CA ASN A 171 -18.09 14.26 17.08
C ASN A 171 -17.12 13.77 18.15
N SER A 172 -16.87 12.47 18.16
CA SER A 172 -16.00 11.79 19.13
C SER A 172 -15.08 10.80 18.47
N ILE A 173 -14.11 10.34 19.24
CA ILE A 173 -13.20 9.26 18.86
C ILE A 173 -13.37 8.15 19.89
N ALA A 174 -13.89 7.01 19.46
CA ALA A 174 -13.92 5.81 20.29
C ALA A 174 -12.52 5.19 20.37
N ALA A 175 -12.10 4.87 21.59
CA ALA A 175 -10.82 4.23 21.88
C ALA A 175 -11.04 2.84 22.45
N ILE A 176 -10.56 1.82 21.74
CA ILE A 176 -10.77 0.42 22.08
C ILE A 176 -9.41 -0.22 22.38
N ASN A 177 -9.34 -0.95 23.47
CA ASN A 177 -8.18 -1.73 23.82
C ASN A 177 -8.04 -2.92 22.84
N ALA A 178 -6.95 -2.99 22.10
CA ALA A 178 -6.74 -4.01 21.08
C ALA A 178 -6.61 -5.44 21.65
N SER A 179 -6.17 -5.60 22.91
CA SER A 179 -5.98 -6.91 23.51
C SER A 179 -7.28 -7.50 24.09
N THR A 180 -8.17 -6.65 24.59
CA THR A 180 -9.43 -7.06 25.20
C THR A 180 -10.65 -6.83 24.31
N ALA A 181 -10.46 -6.09 23.20
CA ALA A 181 -11.54 -5.61 22.33
C ALA A 181 -12.61 -4.78 23.07
N ALA A 182 -12.27 -4.17 24.20
CA ALA A 182 -13.20 -3.40 25.03
C ALA A 182 -13.06 -1.89 24.74
N LEU A 183 -14.20 -1.21 24.57
CA LEU A 183 -14.25 0.25 24.57
C LEU A 183 -13.85 0.75 25.98
N TYR A 184 -12.77 1.53 26.05
CA TYR A 184 -12.29 2.06 27.32
C TYR A 184 -12.47 3.58 27.46
N ASP A 185 -12.59 4.30 26.33
CA ASP A 185 -12.84 5.74 26.32
C ASP A 185 -13.58 6.16 25.06
N ASN A 186 -14.29 7.29 25.14
CA ASN A 186 -14.92 7.94 24.00
C ASN A 186 -14.71 9.47 24.14
N VAL A 187 -13.67 9.96 23.46
CA VAL A 187 -13.22 11.33 23.61
C VAL A 187 -13.98 12.26 22.66
N GLY A 188 -14.76 13.16 23.23
CA GLY A 188 -15.42 14.22 22.45
C GLY A 188 -14.39 15.22 21.91
N ILE A 189 -14.51 15.55 20.64
CA ILE A 189 -13.71 16.58 19.98
C ILE A 189 -14.07 17.95 20.55
N LYS A 190 -13.06 18.73 20.90
CA LYS A 190 -13.22 20.01 21.56
C LYS A 190 -13.21 21.21 20.59
N ASN A 191 -13.54 22.37 21.13
CA ASN A 191 -13.38 23.71 20.50
C ASN A 191 -13.96 23.84 19.10
N GLY A 192 -15.08 23.14 18.82
CA GLY A 192 -15.82 23.27 17.58
C GLY A 192 -15.40 22.34 16.46
N GLY A 193 -14.48 21.42 16.71
CA GLY A 193 -14.19 20.34 15.78
C GLY A 193 -15.41 19.46 15.55
N THR A 194 -15.79 19.26 14.30
CA THR A 194 -16.96 18.46 13.91
C THR A 194 -16.65 17.57 12.74
N ASN A 195 -17.43 16.50 12.62
CA ASN A 195 -17.30 15.52 11.56
C ASN A 195 -15.88 14.90 11.48
N PRO A 196 -15.40 14.23 12.54
CA PRO A 196 -14.14 13.52 12.53
C PRO A 196 -14.19 12.36 11.52
N VAL A 197 -13.15 12.23 10.66
CA VAL A 197 -13.14 11.29 9.54
C VAL A 197 -11.99 10.28 9.58
N TYR A 198 -10.86 10.64 10.21
CA TYR A 198 -9.69 9.80 10.28
C TYR A 198 -8.85 10.10 11.51
N VAL A 199 -8.04 9.13 11.94
CA VAL A 199 -7.05 9.31 13.00
C VAL A 199 -5.68 8.96 12.46
N VAL A 200 -4.69 9.81 12.69
CA VAL A 200 -3.30 9.63 12.28
C VAL A 200 -2.45 9.34 13.50
N GLY A 201 -1.60 8.33 13.42
CA GLY A 201 -0.64 8.01 14.45
C GLY A 201 0.42 7.04 13.95
N SER A 202 1.49 6.87 14.70
CA SER A 202 2.49 5.85 14.48
C SER A 202 2.74 5.05 15.76
N ALA A 203 3.45 3.93 15.62
CA ALA A 203 3.65 2.99 16.72
C ALA A 203 4.46 3.54 17.91
N GLY A 204 5.30 4.54 17.69
CA GLY A 204 6.21 5.09 18.71
C GLY A 204 5.68 6.31 19.45
N THR A 205 4.62 6.94 18.92
CA THR A 205 4.14 8.23 19.47
C THR A 205 3.22 8.06 20.67
N PRO A 206 3.32 8.95 21.69
CA PRO A 206 2.37 8.98 22.79
C PRO A 206 1.03 9.66 22.42
N ARG A 207 0.91 10.22 21.21
CA ARG A 207 -0.27 10.95 20.73
C ARG A 207 -0.71 10.53 19.36
N VAL A 208 -1.98 10.73 19.08
CA VAL A 208 -2.59 10.58 17.77
C VAL A 208 -3.32 11.85 17.39
N TYR A 209 -3.58 12.04 16.11
CA TYR A 209 -4.22 13.21 15.56
C TYR A 209 -5.58 12.82 14.95
N ALA A 210 -6.66 13.29 15.55
CA ALA A 210 -8.00 13.13 15.02
C ALA A 210 -8.30 14.24 14.02
N ILE A 211 -8.69 13.90 12.81
CA ILE A 211 -8.93 14.82 11.70
C ILE A 211 -10.42 15.10 11.60
N SER A 212 -10.80 16.36 11.78
CA SER A 212 -12.18 16.85 11.68
C SER A 212 -12.37 17.77 10.49
N GLN A 213 -13.38 17.47 9.65
CA GLN A 213 -13.64 18.27 8.42
C GLN A 213 -14.29 19.62 8.68
N ASN A 214 -15.03 19.74 9.78
CA ASN A 214 -15.86 20.89 10.12
C ASN A 214 -16.97 21.17 9.09
N ALA A 215 -17.52 22.39 9.10
CA ALA A 215 -18.54 22.76 8.14
C ALA A 215 -17.97 22.88 6.72
N PRO A 216 -18.72 22.52 5.66
CA PRO A 216 -18.28 22.65 4.28
C PRO A 216 -17.77 24.06 3.96
N GLY A 217 -16.63 24.14 3.29
CA GLY A 217 -16.00 25.41 2.89
C GLY A 217 -15.22 26.12 4.01
N THR A 218 -15.20 25.58 5.21
CA THR A 218 -14.38 26.10 6.32
C THR A 218 -13.10 25.26 6.49
N ASN A 219 -12.13 25.83 7.18
CA ASN A 219 -10.93 25.10 7.57
C ASN A 219 -11.30 23.92 8.49
N GLY A 220 -10.63 22.81 8.28
CA GLY A 220 -10.69 21.67 9.20
C GLY A 220 -9.84 21.89 10.44
N GLN A 221 -9.92 20.92 11.32
CA GLN A 221 -9.18 20.91 12.58
C GLN A 221 -8.55 19.55 12.78
N VAL A 222 -7.42 19.53 13.43
CA VAL A 222 -6.78 18.30 13.93
C VAL A 222 -6.66 18.41 15.44
N ASP A 223 -7.23 17.43 16.13
CA ASP A 223 -7.19 17.36 17.59
C ASP A 223 -6.13 16.37 18.03
N SER A 224 -5.22 16.80 18.90
CA SER A 224 -4.17 15.96 19.46
C SER A 224 -4.70 15.20 20.65
N LEU A 225 -4.84 13.88 20.53
CA LEU A 225 -5.27 12.99 21.59
C LEU A 225 -4.06 12.33 22.25
N GLU A 226 -3.91 12.53 23.54
CA GLU A 226 -2.82 12.00 24.35
C GLU A 226 -3.32 11.08 25.45
N THR A 227 -2.54 10.08 25.79
CA THR A 227 -2.84 9.18 26.90
C THR A 227 -2.59 9.92 28.22
N VAL A 228 -3.64 10.01 29.03
CA VAL A 228 -3.55 10.53 30.41
C VAL A 228 -3.37 9.38 31.40
N SER A 229 -4.03 8.26 31.13
CA SER A 229 -3.94 7.04 31.92
C SER A 229 -4.23 5.81 31.04
N THR A 230 -4.11 4.62 31.60
CA THR A 230 -4.49 3.38 30.90
C THR A 230 -5.98 3.29 30.54
N THR A 231 -6.79 4.23 31.02
CA THR A 231 -8.25 4.22 30.87
C THR A 231 -8.81 5.54 30.33
N SER A 232 -7.97 6.53 30.01
CA SER A 232 -8.45 7.81 29.49
C SER A 232 -7.47 8.49 28.57
N LEU A 233 -8.03 9.17 27.58
CA LEU A 233 -7.34 10.08 26.67
C LEU A 233 -7.74 11.53 26.98
N SER A 234 -6.91 12.47 26.61
CA SER A 234 -7.25 13.89 26.62
C SER A 234 -7.00 14.49 25.25
N ASP A 235 -7.88 15.39 24.84
CA ASP A 235 -7.67 16.30 23.73
C ASP A 235 -6.81 17.47 24.23
N SER A 236 -5.53 17.47 23.83
CA SER A 236 -4.50 18.35 24.41
C SER A 236 -4.22 19.59 23.56
N ALA A 237 -4.47 19.53 22.25
CA ALA A 237 -4.26 20.66 21.34
C ALA A 237 -5.19 20.58 20.13
N GLN A 238 -5.60 21.75 19.62
CA GLN A 238 -6.39 21.89 18.41
C GLN A 238 -5.57 22.66 17.38
N ILE A 239 -5.28 22.01 16.26
CA ILE A 239 -4.40 22.50 15.21
C ILE A 239 -5.27 22.79 13.97
N PRO A 240 -5.40 24.06 13.54
CA PRO A 240 -6.14 24.39 12.32
C PRO A 240 -5.39 23.87 11.08
N VAL A 241 -6.12 23.27 10.16
CA VAL A 241 -5.61 22.75 8.87
C VAL A 241 -6.40 23.32 7.71
N GLY A 242 -6.14 22.88 6.48
CA GLY A 242 -6.86 23.37 5.31
C GLY A 242 -8.31 22.90 5.23
N ILE A 243 -9.00 23.27 4.14
CA ILE A 243 -10.41 22.96 3.91
C ILE A 243 -10.58 21.48 3.56
N LYS A 244 -11.58 20.85 4.17
CA LYS A 244 -11.98 19.44 3.93
C LYS A 244 -10.79 18.49 4.06
N PRO A 245 -10.16 18.37 5.22
CA PRO A 245 -9.15 17.33 5.44
C PRO A 245 -9.83 15.96 5.40
N VAL A 246 -9.18 14.97 4.74
CA VAL A 246 -9.79 13.65 4.49
C VAL A 246 -8.95 12.49 4.99
N TYR A 247 -7.64 12.65 5.07
CA TYR A 247 -6.70 11.58 5.35
C TYR A 247 -5.39 12.14 5.91
N GLY A 248 -4.56 11.29 6.46
CA GLY A 248 -3.22 11.67 6.88
C GLY A 248 -2.32 10.48 7.14
N VAL A 249 -1.03 10.75 7.13
CA VAL A 249 0.03 9.78 7.45
C VAL A 249 1.05 10.41 8.39
N MET A 250 1.73 9.60 9.18
CA MET A 250 2.79 10.03 10.11
C MET A 250 4.08 9.29 9.80
N THR A 251 5.20 10.01 9.83
CA THR A 251 6.52 9.39 9.63
C THR A 251 6.84 8.39 10.74
N GLY A 252 7.52 7.29 10.38
CA GLY A 252 7.85 6.23 11.33
C GLY A 252 8.82 6.63 12.45
N ASP A 253 9.45 7.81 12.34
CA ASP A 253 10.29 8.44 13.37
C ASP A 253 9.53 9.39 14.29
N ASP A 254 8.21 9.48 14.16
CA ASP A 254 7.29 10.31 14.95
C ASP A 254 7.58 11.82 14.88
N ARG A 255 8.20 12.31 13.81
CA ARG A 255 8.57 13.73 13.69
C ARG A 255 7.55 14.57 12.96
N ARG A 256 6.89 14.01 11.94
CA ARG A 256 5.94 14.76 11.10
C ARG A 256 4.67 13.94 10.88
N ALA A 257 3.55 14.64 10.92
CA ALA A 257 2.28 14.15 10.39
C ALA A 257 1.83 15.04 9.23
N PHE A 258 1.34 14.41 8.18
CA PHE A 258 0.89 15.06 6.94
C PHE A 258 -0.61 14.88 6.81
N ILE A 259 -1.35 15.99 6.72
CA ILE A 259 -2.81 16.01 6.64
C ILE A 259 -3.24 16.50 5.27
N LEU A 260 -3.97 15.67 4.54
CA LEU A 260 -4.43 15.96 3.19
C LEU A 260 -5.71 16.78 3.21
N ASN A 261 -5.64 18.01 2.71
CA ASN A 261 -6.75 18.94 2.65
C ASN A 261 -7.35 18.93 1.24
N GLN A 262 -8.34 18.08 1.01
CA GLN A 262 -8.94 17.89 -0.31
C GLN A 262 -9.52 19.19 -0.89
N GLY A 263 -10.20 19.99 -0.05
CA GLY A 263 -10.81 21.23 -0.48
C GLY A 263 -9.81 22.33 -0.82
N SER A 264 -8.68 22.38 -0.10
CA SER A 264 -7.63 23.38 -0.34
C SER A 264 -6.61 22.97 -1.40
N GLY A 265 -6.49 21.69 -1.76
CA GLY A 265 -5.42 21.20 -2.62
C GLY A 265 -4.04 21.30 -1.96
N THR A 266 -3.97 21.08 -0.67
CA THR A 266 -2.73 21.25 0.11
C THR A 266 -2.53 20.06 1.06
N VAL A 267 -1.31 19.96 1.59
CA VAL A 267 -0.98 19.07 2.69
C VAL A 267 -0.51 19.91 3.87
N SER A 268 -1.24 19.89 4.99
CA SER A 268 -0.76 20.51 6.23
C SER A 268 0.31 19.63 6.87
N VAL A 269 1.37 20.26 7.38
CA VAL A 269 2.49 19.57 8.03
C VAL A 269 2.47 19.87 9.51
N ILE A 270 2.34 18.84 10.33
CA ILE A 270 2.37 18.94 11.78
C ILE A 270 3.76 18.49 12.27
N ASN A 271 4.38 19.34 13.07
CA ASN A 271 5.55 18.98 13.85
C ASN A 271 5.09 18.25 15.11
N VAL A 272 5.26 16.94 15.12
CA VAL A 272 4.75 16.06 16.18
C VAL A 272 5.39 16.35 17.54
N PRO A 273 6.72 16.52 17.66
CA PRO A 273 7.33 16.91 18.93
C PRO A 273 6.80 18.19 19.54
N SER A 274 6.57 19.23 18.73
CA SER A 274 6.06 20.54 19.21
C SER A 274 4.54 20.61 19.28
N ASN A 275 3.83 19.60 18.75
CA ASN A 275 2.38 19.48 18.73
C ASN A 275 1.68 20.71 18.11
N GLN A 276 2.18 21.16 16.97
CA GLN A 276 1.66 22.32 16.22
C GLN A 276 2.02 22.19 14.73
N LEU A 277 1.48 23.08 13.90
CA LEU A 277 1.95 23.16 12.52
C LEU A 277 3.46 23.41 12.47
N ASP A 278 4.13 22.85 11.47
CA ASP A 278 5.56 23.09 11.26
C ASP A 278 5.82 24.59 11.01
N VAL A 279 6.84 25.13 11.66
CA VAL A 279 7.14 26.57 11.59
C VAL A 279 7.70 26.96 10.22
N ASN A 280 8.47 26.07 9.59
CA ASN A 280 9.16 26.35 8.33
C ASN A 280 8.31 25.97 7.11
N ALA A 281 7.53 24.89 7.23
CA ALA A 281 6.70 24.35 6.17
C ALA A 281 5.32 23.95 6.70
N PRO A 282 4.47 24.90 7.14
CA PRO A 282 3.17 24.58 7.73
C PRO A 282 2.21 23.92 6.73
N SER A 283 2.43 24.15 5.44
CA SER A 283 1.62 23.61 4.37
C SER A 283 2.43 23.43 3.10
N ILE A 284 2.18 22.33 2.38
CA ILE A 284 2.72 22.05 1.05
C ILE A 284 1.58 22.26 0.05
N ALA A 285 1.76 23.19 -0.89
CA ALA A 285 0.82 23.40 -2.00
C ALA A 285 1.02 22.31 -3.06
N LEU A 286 -0.06 21.66 -3.48
CA LEU A 286 -0.02 20.67 -4.54
C LEU A 286 -0.25 21.34 -5.91
N PRO A 287 0.46 20.92 -6.97
CA PRO A 287 0.24 21.45 -8.30
C PRO A 287 -1.21 21.27 -8.75
N PRO A 288 -1.87 22.31 -9.28
CA PRO A 288 -3.19 22.15 -9.87
C PRO A 288 -3.12 21.25 -11.10
N ILE A 289 -4.20 20.52 -11.38
CA ILE A 289 -4.28 19.58 -12.49
C ILE A 289 -4.79 20.30 -13.72
N ALA A 290 -4.05 20.20 -14.83
CA ALA A 290 -4.46 20.77 -16.13
C ALA A 290 -5.68 20.02 -16.69
N LEU A 291 -6.64 20.77 -17.22
CA LEU A 291 -7.86 20.22 -17.83
C LEU A 291 -7.73 20.13 -19.35
N PRO A 292 -8.32 19.10 -19.99
CA PRO A 292 -8.49 19.06 -21.43
C PRO A 292 -9.30 20.28 -21.90
N GLY A 293 -8.80 21.02 -22.86
CA GLY A 293 -9.45 22.25 -23.34
C GLY A 293 -8.99 23.53 -22.66
N GLY A 294 -8.07 23.45 -21.70
CA GLY A 294 -7.45 24.59 -21.01
C GLY A 294 -8.00 24.85 -19.62
N GLY A 295 -7.23 25.60 -18.84
CA GLY A 295 -7.53 25.82 -17.42
C GLY A 295 -6.98 24.74 -16.52
N THR A 296 -7.26 24.85 -15.22
CA THR A 296 -6.80 23.93 -14.19
C THR A 296 -7.90 23.67 -13.16
N THR A 297 -7.84 22.53 -12.49
CA THR A 297 -8.64 22.21 -11.31
C THR A 297 -7.76 22.06 -10.09
N ASN A 298 -8.35 22.12 -8.90
CA ASN A 298 -7.69 21.83 -7.64
C ASN A 298 -7.16 20.39 -7.66
N ALA A 299 -5.99 20.15 -7.07
CA ALA A 299 -5.41 18.80 -6.93
C ALA A 299 -6.37 17.84 -6.21
N ALA A 300 -7.06 18.29 -5.17
CA ALA A 300 -7.98 17.50 -4.35
C ALA A 300 -7.36 16.17 -3.85
N PRO A 301 -6.35 16.23 -2.96
CA PRO A 301 -5.70 15.02 -2.45
C PRO A 301 -6.67 14.12 -1.70
N VAL A 302 -6.60 12.81 -1.93
CA VAL A 302 -7.52 11.81 -1.35
C VAL A 302 -6.83 10.72 -0.55
N TRP A 303 -5.58 10.39 -0.89
CA TRP A 303 -4.79 9.36 -0.25
C TRP A 303 -3.31 9.70 -0.25
N ALA A 304 -2.58 9.23 0.74
CA ALA A 304 -1.12 9.32 0.75
C ALA A 304 -0.51 8.07 1.38
N ASP A 305 0.74 7.84 1.03
CA ASP A 305 1.58 6.83 1.64
C ASP A 305 3.01 7.38 1.74
N LEU A 306 3.81 6.82 2.64
CA LEU A 306 5.20 7.19 2.83
C LEU A 306 6.10 6.15 2.18
N SER A 307 7.06 6.59 1.39
CA SER A 307 8.07 5.68 0.88
C SER A 307 8.89 5.13 2.05
N PRO A 308 8.99 3.80 2.21
CA PRO A 308 9.70 3.21 3.33
C PRO A 308 11.21 3.44 3.29
N VAL A 309 11.77 3.84 2.14
CA VAL A 309 13.23 3.94 1.93
C VAL A 309 13.70 5.31 1.42
N ASN A 310 12.84 6.13 0.80
CA ASN A 310 13.26 7.32 0.05
C ASN A 310 12.85 8.61 0.72
N SER A 311 12.61 8.81 1.91
CA SER A 311 12.19 10.11 2.50
C SER A 311 11.23 10.90 1.58
N GLU A 312 10.20 10.23 1.09
CA GLU A 312 9.22 10.75 0.15
C GLU A 312 7.80 10.53 0.67
N LEU A 313 6.98 11.55 0.48
CA LEU A 313 5.53 11.48 0.66
C LEU A 313 4.89 11.35 -0.73
N ILE A 314 4.13 10.30 -0.91
CA ILE A 314 3.40 10.02 -2.15
C ILE A 314 1.96 10.45 -1.95
N VAL A 315 1.49 11.43 -2.72
CA VAL A 315 0.14 12.00 -2.59
C VAL A 315 -0.66 11.75 -3.85
N LEU A 316 -1.81 11.10 -3.68
CA LEU A 316 -2.77 10.81 -4.74
C LEU A 316 -3.82 11.92 -4.78
N ASN A 317 -4.00 12.51 -5.98
CA ASN A 317 -4.89 13.62 -6.22
C ASN A 317 -6.02 13.22 -7.18
N GLN A 318 -7.24 13.46 -6.76
CA GLN A 318 -8.45 13.12 -7.51
C GLN A 318 -8.80 14.17 -8.58
N GLY A 319 -8.38 15.43 -8.39
CA GLY A 319 -8.81 16.52 -9.22
C GLY A 319 -10.32 16.82 -9.07
N ASP A 320 -11.00 17.03 -10.17
CA ASP A 320 -12.46 17.27 -10.19
C ASP A 320 -13.29 15.97 -10.18
N GLY A 321 -12.64 14.80 -10.21
CA GLY A 321 -13.29 13.49 -10.24
C GLY A 321 -13.90 13.10 -11.58
N VAL A 322 -13.79 13.94 -12.60
CA VAL A 322 -14.32 13.72 -13.96
C VAL A 322 -13.19 13.56 -14.98
N HIS A 323 -12.07 14.21 -14.74
CA HIS A 323 -10.86 14.11 -15.55
C HIS A 323 -9.77 13.30 -14.83
N PRO A 324 -8.75 12.82 -15.56
CA PRO A 324 -7.62 12.11 -14.96
C PRO A 324 -6.98 12.89 -13.83
N GLY A 325 -6.70 12.18 -12.73
CA GLY A 325 -5.99 12.70 -11.56
C GLY A 325 -4.48 12.65 -11.72
N THR A 326 -3.77 12.90 -10.62
CA THR A 326 -2.30 12.83 -10.58
C THR A 326 -1.79 12.19 -9.30
N LEU A 327 -0.58 11.65 -9.36
CA LEU A 327 0.19 11.27 -8.20
C LEU A 327 1.40 12.19 -8.10
N ASN A 328 1.58 12.83 -6.94
CA ASN A 328 2.76 13.64 -6.65
C ASN A 328 3.74 12.87 -5.78
N ILE A 329 5.01 12.94 -6.13
CA ILE A 329 6.14 12.50 -5.32
C ILE A 329 6.73 13.76 -4.68
N ILE A 330 6.72 13.82 -3.34
CA ILE A 330 7.14 14.99 -2.57
C ILE A 330 8.34 14.60 -1.71
N SER A 331 9.43 15.31 -1.87
CA SER A 331 10.62 15.12 -1.04
C SER A 331 10.37 15.64 0.37
N ILE A 332 10.62 14.80 1.37
CA ILE A 332 10.45 15.13 2.79
C ILE A 332 11.70 14.76 3.59
N PRO A 333 12.91 15.23 3.20
CA PRO A 333 14.12 14.91 3.92
C PRO A 333 14.04 15.47 5.35
N LEU A 334 14.09 14.57 6.34
CA LEU A 334 14.12 14.96 7.74
C LEU A 334 15.55 14.98 8.26
N CYS A 335 15.87 15.99 9.04
CA CYS A 335 17.12 16.03 9.77
C CYS A 335 17.16 14.97 10.84
N ASN A 336 18.07 14.01 10.73
CA ASN A 336 18.36 13.07 11.81
C ASN A 336 19.87 13.14 12.19
N SER A 337 20.21 12.70 13.39
CA SER A 337 21.57 12.73 13.91
C SER A 337 22.56 11.85 13.12
N LEU A 338 22.06 10.90 12.33
CA LEU A 338 22.89 9.98 11.53
C LEU A 338 23.16 10.53 10.11
N SER A 339 22.25 11.34 9.57
CA SER A 339 22.40 11.95 8.24
C SER A 339 23.12 13.31 8.27
N GLN A 340 23.63 13.77 9.41
CA GLN A 340 23.84 15.17 9.71
C GLN A 340 25.22 15.70 10.05
N PRO A 341 26.34 15.16 9.62
CA PRO A 341 27.58 15.92 9.75
C PRO A 341 27.64 17.11 8.77
N THR A 342 26.74 17.19 7.78
CA THR A 342 26.89 18.11 6.64
C THR A 342 25.86 19.21 6.50
N ASN A 343 24.74 19.18 7.24
CA ASN A 343 23.73 20.25 7.17
C ASN A 343 23.80 21.17 8.40
N PRO A 344 24.33 22.41 8.26
CA PRO A 344 24.46 23.34 9.39
C PRO A 344 23.13 23.76 10.00
N ASN A 345 22.00 23.53 9.33
CA ASN A 345 20.67 23.89 9.80
C ASN A 345 20.00 22.78 10.60
N CYS A 346 20.60 21.60 10.71
CA CYS A 346 20.06 20.49 11.49
C CYS A 346 20.64 20.46 12.89
N SER A 347 19.81 20.74 13.87
CA SER A 347 20.13 20.59 15.29
C SER A 347 19.32 19.45 15.90
N PRO A 348 19.91 18.54 16.69
CA PRO A 348 19.15 17.53 17.42
C PRO A 348 18.11 18.14 18.39
N ALA A 349 18.37 19.34 18.89
CA ALA A 349 17.47 20.05 19.80
C ALA A 349 16.34 20.78 19.08
N ASN A 350 16.54 21.11 17.79
CA ASN A 350 15.53 21.77 16.95
C ASN A 350 15.74 21.27 15.51
N PRO A 351 15.24 20.07 15.18
CA PRO A 351 15.42 19.49 13.86
C PRO A 351 14.70 20.36 12.82
N VAL A 352 15.48 21.15 12.11
CA VAL A 352 15.02 21.87 10.93
C VAL A 352 14.97 20.88 9.79
N ASP A 353 13.92 20.91 8.99
CA ASP A 353 13.83 20.07 7.81
C ASP A 353 14.97 20.39 6.83
N ALA A 354 15.50 19.38 6.16
CA ALA A 354 16.59 19.58 5.24
C ALA A 354 16.14 20.41 4.01
N VAL A 355 17.10 20.95 3.29
CA VAL A 355 16.83 21.69 2.05
C VAL A 355 16.03 20.82 1.08
N GLY A 356 14.97 21.36 0.52
CA GLY A 356 14.07 20.66 -0.41
C GLY A 356 12.88 19.97 0.25
N PHE A 357 12.71 20.08 1.57
CA PHE A 357 11.50 19.58 2.23
C PHE A 357 10.22 20.22 1.65
N GLY A 358 9.24 19.38 1.36
CA GLY A 358 7.96 19.82 0.78
C GLY A 358 8.00 20.11 -0.72
N THR A 359 9.12 19.82 -1.41
CA THR A 359 9.24 20.03 -2.86
C THR A 359 8.60 18.86 -3.60
N VAL A 360 7.70 19.14 -4.54
CA VAL A 360 7.17 18.17 -5.49
C VAL A 360 8.27 17.87 -6.50
N VAL A 361 8.83 16.66 -6.47
CA VAL A 361 9.94 16.24 -7.34
C VAL A 361 9.48 15.56 -8.61
N ALA A 362 8.29 14.97 -8.60
CA ALA A 362 7.66 14.40 -9.79
C ALA A 362 6.13 14.42 -9.68
N THR A 363 5.48 14.43 -10.84
CA THR A 363 4.03 14.29 -11.00
C THR A 363 3.75 13.30 -12.11
N ALA A 364 3.06 12.21 -11.78
CA ALA A 364 2.63 11.18 -12.73
C ALA A 364 1.13 11.30 -13.00
N PRO A 365 0.67 11.17 -14.25
CA PRO A 365 -0.75 11.09 -14.55
C PRO A 365 -1.30 9.72 -14.10
N VAL A 366 -2.55 9.72 -13.62
CA VAL A 366 -3.31 8.50 -13.28
C VAL A 366 -4.70 8.56 -13.93
N GLY A 367 -5.56 7.57 -13.71
CA GLY A 367 -6.90 7.56 -14.27
C GLY A 367 -7.87 8.54 -13.57
N ILE A 368 -9.14 8.43 -13.91
CA ILE A 368 -10.22 9.25 -13.36
C ILE A 368 -10.65 8.69 -11.99
N ASN A 369 -10.96 9.60 -11.08
CA ASN A 369 -11.41 9.27 -9.73
C ASN A 369 -10.50 8.23 -9.05
N PRO A 370 -9.18 8.50 -8.96
CA PRO A 370 -8.28 7.62 -8.23
C PRO A 370 -8.62 7.68 -6.74
N THR A 371 -8.58 6.52 -6.06
CA THR A 371 -9.06 6.42 -4.67
C THR A 371 -8.02 5.95 -3.68
N MET A 372 -7.04 5.18 -4.11
CA MET A 372 -6.04 4.61 -3.20
C MET A 372 -4.73 4.34 -3.95
N VAL A 373 -3.62 4.49 -3.25
CA VAL A 373 -2.29 4.05 -3.70
C VAL A 373 -1.68 3.12 -2.66
N SER A 374 -0.91 2.15 -3.12
CA SER A 374 -0.09 1.29 -2.28
C SER A 374 1.33 1.24 -2.85
N ILE A 375 2.32 1.42 -1.98
CA ILE A 375 3.74 1.45 -2.35
C ILE A 375 4.36 0.10 -2.03
N LEU A 376 5.29 -0.35 -2.89
CA LEU A 376 6.13 -1.52 -2.56
C LEU A 376 7.08 -1.18 -1.42
N GLN A 377 7.36 -2.13 -0.55
CA GLN A 377 8.25 -1.93 0.60
C GLN A 377 9.70 -1.57 0.24
N ASP A 378 10.13 -1.88 -0.97
CA ASP A 378 11.44 -1.46 -1.48
C ASP A 378 11.45 -0.02 -2.01
N GLY A 379 10.31 0.68 -1.99
CA GLY A 379 10.16 2.05 -2.46
C GLY A 379 10.30 2.23 -3.96
N THR A 380 10.32 1.16 -4.76
CA THR A 380 10.59 1.26 -6.21
C THR A 380 9.37 1.59 -7.04
N ALA A 381 8.19 1.16 -6.61
CA ALA A 381 6.94 1.34 -7.36
C ALA A 381 5.73 1.61 -6.48
N ALA A 382 4.77 2.33 -7.06
CA ALA A 382 3.44 2.56 -6.51
C ALA A 382 2.37 2.03 -7.47
N TYR A 383 1.27 1.51 -6.91
CA TYR A 383 0.12 1.04 -7.64
C TYR A 383 -1.11 1.86 -7.24
N VAL A 384 -1.66 2.57 -8.21
CA VAL A 384 -2.84 3.43 -8.04
C VAL A 384 -4.05 2.77 -8.66
N ILE A 385 -5.13 2.71 -7.92
CA ILE A 385 -6.42 2.27 -8.43
C ILE A 385 -7.27 3.46 -8.86
N ASN A 386 -7.83 3.35 -10.06
CA ASN A 386 -8.69 4.35 -10.68
C ASN A 386 -10.07 3.76 -10.92
N GLN A 387 -11.11 4.46 -10.51
CA GLN A 387 -12.49 4.03 -10.75
C GLN A 387 -12.80 3.93 -12.24
N LEU A 388 -12.22 4.84 -13.03
CA LEU A 388 -12.27 4.85 -14.49
C LEU A 388 -10.86 5.10 -15.04
N ASP A 389 -10.53 4.55 -16.20
CA ASP A 389 -9.24 4.78 -16.83
C ASP A 389 -9.07 6.25 -17.28
N GLY A 390 -9.93 6.72 -18.16
CA GLY A 390 -9.87 8.10 -18.66
C GLY A 390 -8.62 8.50 -19.43
N THR A 391 -7.58 7.65 -19.48
CA THR A 391 -6.33 7.90 -20.23
C THR A 391 -6.43 7.48 -21.70
N GLY A 392 -7.46 6.72 -22.04
CA GLY A 392 -7.67 6.14 -23.37
C GLY A 392 -6.89 4.83 -23.61
N THR A 393 -6.23 4.31 -22.58
CA THR A 393 -5.54 3.01 -22.65
C THR A 393 -6.53 1.85 -22.55
N CYS A 394 -7.56 1.99 -21.72
CA CYS A 394 -8.58 0.97 -21.49
C CYS A 394 -9.88 1.32 -22.22
N ALA A 395 -10.80 0.36 -22.29
CA ALA A 395 -12.12 0.59 -22.86
C ALA A 395 -12.89 1.66 -22.06
N THR A 396 -13.73 2.42 -22.75
CA THR A 396 -14.52 3.49 -22.13
C THR A 396 -15.44 2.92 -21.03
N GLY A 397 -15.42 3.54 -19.87
CA GLY A 397 -16.22 3.12 -18.71
C GLY A 397 -15.59 2.07 -17.84
N GLU A 398 -14.41 1.56 -18.16
CA GLU A 398 -13.70 0.58 -17.35
C GLU A 398 -12.72 1.25 -16.37
N GLY A 399 -12.51 0.62 -15.22
CA GLY A 399 -11.48 1.01 -14.25
C GLY A 399 -10.07 0.63 -14.70
N SER A 400 -9.07 1.05 -13.95
CA SER A 400 -7.68 0.67 -14.22
C SER A 400 -6.82 0.65 -12.96
N VAL A 401 -5.64 0.04 -13.09
CA VAL A 401 -4.52 0.16 -12.13
C VAL A 401 -3.35 0.78 -12.86
N THR A 402 -2.86 1.90 -12.34
CA THR A 402 -1.65 2.56 -12.85
C THR A 402 -0.45 2.19 -12.00
N ALA A 403 0.55 1.53 -12.60
CA ALA A 403 1.84 1.25 -11.97
C ALA A 403 2.82 2.39 -12.29
N ILE A 404 3.48 2.92 -11.26
CA ILE A 404 4.37 4.08 -11.35
C ILE A 404 5.72 3.71 -10.74
N ASN A 405 6.80 3.94 -11.48
CA ASN A 405 8.15 3.84 -10.93
C ASN A 405 8.43 5.11 -10.10
N LEU A 406 8.64 4.95 -8.80
CA LEU A 406 8.84 6.09 -7.89
C LEU A 406 10.20 6.78 -8.07
N ILE A 407 11.22 6.06 -8.55
CA ILE A 407 12.56 6.63 -8.78
C ILE A 407 12.56 7.60 -9.96
N THR A 408 11.80 7.27 -11.01
CA THR A 408 11.74 8.09 -12.25
C THR A 408 10.51 8.97 -12.32
N GLY A 409 9.49 8.74 -11.48
CA GLY A 409 8.20 9.40 -11.54
C GLY A 409 7.36 9.06 -12.77
N GLN A 410 7.68 7.96 -13.48
CA GLN A 410 7.03 7.60 -14.75
C GLN A 410 6.05 6.45 -14.59
N VAL A 411 4.94 6.51 -15.34
CA VAL A 411 4.01 5.39 -15.47
C VAL A 411 4.71 4.26 -16.23
N THR A 412 4.74 3.07 -15.64
CA THR A 412 5.36 1.87 -16.22
C THR A 412 4.35 0.93 -16.86
N ALA A 413 3.12 0.92 -16.35
CA ALA A 413 2.03 0.13 -16.91
C ALA A 413 0.67 0.71 -16.53
N THR A 414 -0.32 0.48 -17.39
CA THR A 414 -1.75 0.63 -17.07
C THR A 414 -2.42 -0.71 -17.32
N ILE A 415 -2.99 -1.29 -16.26
CA ILE A 415 -3.67 -2.59 -16.29
C ILE A 415 -5.17 -2.31 -16.28
N CYS A 416 -5.85 -2.72 -17.34
CA CYS A 416 -7.25 -2.39 -17.55
C CYS A 416 -8.20 -3.25 -16.71
N GLY A 417 -9.30 -2.67 -16.30
CA GLY A 417 -10.45 -3.37 -15.76
C GLY A 417 -11.36 -3.93 -16.84
N VAL A 418 -12.15 -4.94 -16.47
CA VAL A 418 -13.24 -5.49 -17.28
C VAL A 418 -14.43 -5.73 -16.37
N SER A 419 -15.54 -5.07 -16.65
CA SER A 419 -16.77 -5.14 -15.85
C SER A 419 -17.82 -6.07 -16.47
N GLY A 420 -18.88 -6.37 -15.72
CA GLY A 420 -20.05 -7.11 -16.20
C GLY A 420 -19.80 -8.55 -16.66
N THR A 421 -20.51 -9.00 -17.71
CA THR A 421 -20.40 -10.36 -18.27
C THR A 421 -19.05 -10.67 -18.90
N ALA A 422 -18.32 -9.65 -19.33
CA ALA A 422 -16.97 -9.79 -19.85
C ALA A 422 -15.99 -10.27 -18.78
N ALA A 423 -16.16 -9.85 -17.53
CA ALA A 423 -15.35 -10.34 -16.39
C ALA A 423 -15.52 -11.84 -16.16
N THR A 424 -16.74 -12.37 -16.36
CA THR A 424 -16.99 -13.82 -16.22
C THR A 424 -16.37 -14.61 -17.38
N ALA A 425 -16.37 -14.11 -18.59
CA ALA A 425 -15.73 -14.73 -19.73
C ALA A 425 -14.20 -14.66 -19.65
N ALA A 426 -13.65 -13.54 -19.18
CA ALA A 426 -12.22 -13.33 -18.98
C ALA A 426 -11.65 -14.19 -17.84
N ALA A 427 -12.46 -14.61 -16.86
CA ALA A 427 -12.03 -15.53 -15.79
C ALA A 427 -11.48 -16.87 -16.32
N ASN A 428 -11.85 -17.25 -17.54
CA ASN A 428 -11.37 -18.44 -18.21
C ASN A 428 -10.25 -18.15 -19.23
N ALA A 429 -9.83 -16.89 -19.38
CA ALA A 429 -8.81 -16.47 -20.32
C ALA A 429 -7.57 -15.95 -19.56
N THR A 430 -6.39 -16.19 -20.09
CA THR A 430 -5.11 -15.64 -19.63
C THR A 430 -4.98 -14.15 -20.01
N SER A 431 -6.00 -13.35 -19.77
CA SER A 431 -5.99 -11.92 -20.11
C SER A 431 -5.40 -11.11 -18.97
N ASN A 432 -4.53 -10.16 -19.31
CA ASN A 432 -3.92 -9.23 -18.36
C ASN A 432 -4.91 -8.11 -17.98
N VAL A 433 -5.99 -8.47 -17.29
CA VAL A 433 -7.04 -7.52 -16.85
C VAL A 433 -7.42 -7.77 -15.40
N ILE A 434 -7.78 -6.72 -14.67
CA ILE A 434 -8.46 -6.84 -13.37
C ILE A 434 -9.97 -6.96 -13.60
N PHE A 435 -10.70 -7.47 -12.61
CA PHE A 435 -12.16 -7.59 -12.71
C PHE A 435 -12.86 -6.46 -11.96
N GLY A 436 -13.74 -5.75 -12.68
CA GLY A 436 -14.57 -4.65 -12.18
C GLY A 436 -13.83 -3.33 -11.98
N HIS A 437 -14.50 -2.40 -11.29
CA HIS A 437 -13.97 -1.09 -10.92
C HIS A 437 -13.23 -1.20 -9.58
N PRO A 438 -11.90 -1.01 -9.55
CA PRO A 438 -11.11 -1.27 -8.35
C PRO A 438 -11.43 -0.26 -7.25
N ASN A 439 -11.57 -0.75 -6.01
CA ASN A 439 -11.86 0.07 -4.83
C ASN A 439 -10.82 -0.08 -3.71
N SER A 440 -9.98 -1.11 -3.76
CA SER A 440 -8.90 -1.27 -2.79
C SER A 440 -7.68 -1.95 -3.41
N VAL A 441 -6.51 -1.52 -2.99
CA VAL A 441 -5.20 -2.05 -3.40
C VAL A 441 -4.32 -2.25 -2.18
N SER A 442 -3.57 -3.35 -2.16
CA SER A 442 -2.56 -3.60 -1.13
C SER A 442 -1.39 -4.36 -1.73
N ALA A 443 -0.18 -3.82 -1.59
CA ALA A 443 1.04 -4.39 -2.10
C ALA A 443 1.79 -5.17 -1.03
N THR A 444 2.45 -6.25 -1.45
CA THR A 444 3.33 -7.03 -0.59
C THR A 444 4.79 -6.59 -0.74
N THR A 445 5.67 -7.15 0.08
CA THR A 445 7.12 -7.02 -0.10
C THR A 445 7.57 -7.56 -1.45
N GLY A 446 8.36 -6.79 -2.18
CA GLY A 446 8.64 -6.99 -3.60
C GLY A 446 9.88 -7.75 -3.99
N ASN A 447 10.62 -8.46 -3.13
CA ASN A 447 11.82 -9.16 -3.56
C ASN A 447 11.76 -10.67 -3.25
N PRO A 448 11.98 -11.58 -4.21
CA PRO A 448 12.26 -11.34 -5.65
C PRO A 448 11.02 -10.98 -6.46
N THR A 449 9.81 -11.29 -6.04
CA THR A 449 8.57 -11.02 -6.75
C THR A 449 7.49 -10.59 -5.78
N GLY A 450 7.13 -9.32 -5.82
CA GLY A 450 6.01 -8.78 -5.07
C GLY A 450 4.68 -9.08 -5.75
N LYS A 451 3.61 -8.97 -4.97
CA LYS A 451 2.23 -9.10 -5.43
C LYS A 451 1.44 -7.87 -5.03
N VAL A 452 0.49 -7.52 -5.86
CA VAL A 452 -0.51 -6.49 -5.56
C VAL A 452 -1.88 -7.13 -5.63
N TYR A 453 -2.60 -7.04 -4.54
CA TYR A 453 -3.97 -7.56 -4.42
C TYR A 453 -4.95 -6.42 -4.60
N ILE A 454 -5.98 -6.66 -5.43
CA ILE A 454 -6.97 -5.64 -5.80
C ILE A 454 -8.37 -6.23 -5.66
N THR A 455 -9.25 -5.52 -4.97
CA THR A 455 -10.67 -5.81 -4.95
C THR A 455 -11.45 -4.75 -5.71
N SER A 456 -12.68 -5.09 -6.14
CA SER A 456 -13.59 -4.22 -6.84
C SER A 456 -14.97 -4.25 -6.18
N ALA A 457 -15.62 -3.08 -6.10
CA ALA A 457 -16.91 -2.96 -5.43
C ALA A 457 -18.07 -3.61 -6.20
N ASP A 458 -17.88 -3.87 -7.47
CA ASP A 458 -18.86 -4.44 -8.42
C ASP A 458 -18.50 -5.85 -8.85
N ASN A 459 -17.47 -6.46 -8.27
CA ASN A 459 -17.03 -7.80 -8.66
C ASN A 459 -16.74 -8.70 -7.46
N ARG A 460 -16.85 -10.02 -7.69
CA ARG A 460 -16.63 -11.07 -6.68
C ARG A 460 -15.29 -11.78 -6.84
N TYR A 461 -14.30 -11.08 -7.33
CA TYR A 461 -12.94 -11.58 -7.44
C TYR A 461 -11.95 -10.59 -6.87
N MET A 462 -10.89 -11.11 -6.30
CA MET A 462 -9.68 -10.38 -5.98
C MET A 462 -8.64 -10.67 -7.05
N SER A 463 -8.20 -9.67 -7.79
CA SER A 463 -7.16 -9.80 -8.81
C SER A 463 -5.78 -9.70 -8.18
N VAL A 464 -4.84 -10.51 -8.66
CA VAL A 464 -3.45 -10.54 -8.19
C VAL A 464 -2.52 -10.14 -9.32
N ILE A 465 -1.75 -9.07 -9.13
CA ILE A 465 -0.75 -8.57 -10.09
C ILE A 465 0.65 -8.94 -9.57
N TYR A 466 1.51 -9.45 -10.44
CA TYR A 466 2.94 -9.62 -10.16
C TYR A 466 3.69 -8.35 -10.52
N THR A 467 4.52 -7.88 -9.58
CA THR A 467 5.17 -6.56 -9.68
C THR A 467 6.37 -6.52 -10.62
N ASP A 468 6.99 -7.65 -10.89
CA ASP A 468 8.12 -7.77 -11.83
C ASP A 468 7.69 -7.64 -13.30
N THR A 469 6.48 -8.04 -13.62
CA THR A 469 5.93 -8.03 -14.99
C THR A 469 4.78 -7.04 -15.17
N ASN A 470 4.22 -6.50 -14.09
CA ASN A 470 2.98 -5.72 -14.08
C ASN A 470 1.82 -6.45 -14.79
N THR A 471 1.72 -7.76 -14.56
CA THR A 471 0.68 -8.60 -15.18
C THR A 471 -0.21 -9.26 -14.15
N VAL A 472 -1.48 -9.38 -14.46
CA VAL A 472 -2.44 -10.14 -13.65
C VAL A 472 -2.15 -11.63 -13.81
N GLN A 473 -1.90 -12.30 -12.70
CA GLN A 473 -1.53 -13.72 -12.68
C GLN A 473 -2.71 -14.63 -12.36
N THR A 474 -3.62 -14.15 -11.50
CA THR A 474 -4.77 -14.95 -11.08
C THR A 474 -5.88 -14.08 -10.53
N HIS A 475 -7.06 -14.66 -10.45
CA HIS A 475 -8.23 -14.09 -9.81
C HIS A 475 -8.73 -15.06 -8.74
N ILE A 476 -8.81 -14.58 -7.52
CA ILE A 476 -9.25 -15.38 -6.36
C ILE A 476 -10.72 -15.06 -6.11
N PRO A 477 -11.62 -16.08 -6.12
CA PRO A 477 -13.03 -15.84 -5.89
C PRO A 477 -13.31 -15.38 -4.46
N LEU A 478 -14.11 -14.33 -4.34
CA LEU A 478 -14.66 -13.83 -3.09
C LEU A 478 -16.09 -14.33 -2.91
N GLN A 479 -16.55 -14.41 -1.69
CA GLN A 479 -17.92 -14.81 -1.36
C GLN A 479 -18.97 -13.71 -1.63
N GLY A 480 -18.53 -12.49 -1.88
CA GLY A 480 -19.36 -11.32 -2.14
C GLY A 480 -18.61 -10.26 -2.92
N LEU A 481 -19.23 -9.10 -3.14
CA LEU A 481 -18.58 -7.94 -3.74
C LEU A 481 -17.44 -7.44 -2.86
N GLY A 482 -16.29 -7.14 -3.46
CA GLY A 482 -15.11 -6.73 -2.73
C GLY A 482 -15.27 -5.36 -2.07
N LEU A 483 -14.94 -5.25 -0.79
CA LEU A 483 -14.92 -3.97 -0.08
C LEU A 483 -13.50 -3.44 0.06
N ARG A 484 -12.61 -4.24 0.63
CA ARG A 484 -11.25 -3.84 0.90
C ARG A 484 -10.33 -5.06 1.01
N VAL A 485 -9.10 -4.92 0.57
CA VAL A 485 -8.03 -5.91 0.78
C VAL A 485 -6.83 -5.24 1.46
N LEU A 486 -6.24 -5.95 2.42
CA LEU A 486 -4.99 -5.57 3.07
C LEU A 486 -4.09 -6.80 3.19
N VAL A 487 -2.78 -6.58 3.19
CA VAL A 487 -1.78 -7.62 3.45
C VAL A 487 -1.22 -7.50 4.86
N THR A 488 -0.83 -8.62 5.45
CA THR A 488 -0.32 -8.65 6.83
C THR A 488 1.13 -8.17 6.96
N THR A 489 1.77 -7.86 5.86
CA THR A 489 3.13 -7.30 5.83
C THR A 489 3.13 -6.12 4.88
N GLN A 490 3.16 -4.95 5.46
CA GLN A 490 3.49 -3.71 4.77
C GLN A 490 4.87 -3.27 5.16
#